data_5d655df7e2df4a2bc0ed9864b786dc80
#
_entry.id   5d655df7e2df4a2bc0ed9864b786dc80
#
_cell.length_a   1.000
_cell.length_b   1.000
_cell.length_c   1.000
_cell.angle_alpha   90.00
_cell.angle_beta   90.00
_cell.angle_gamma   90.00
#
_symmetry.space_group_name_H-M   'P 1'
#
loop_
_entity.id
_entity.type
_entity.pdbx_description
1 polymer ?
#
loop_
_entity_poly.entity_id
_entity_poly.type
_entity_poly.pdbx_seq_one_letter_code
_entity_poly.pdbx_strand_id
1 'polypeptide(L)'
;MKKKGYNITLGIFIALIAGVIVGIIMPEWANTALSVVASIYMSALKMMIFPLVFTSLVMGIIGIGDIAKTGKVGLHALLWYTGTTALASGLGLVLPRMLHLGKNAHIVATKTQVEAATFNGLLDTLQNIIPSNPVEAFATGNMLQVLAFAVIIGLACLAIQEKADPFINLRDSIYQISTFIISKIMYVTPFGVFACIATVMYSNGVDTMLQLGQVLLALYITFYLYAFIIYGGMVKFFGKYNPIQFFKDIAPAGLNAFGTCSSSATIPISLKCASEKIGIPEEITSLTLPLGATINMDAVSILMSFMITFFATALGIDLSIGTMVTVLACNVLLSIGTPGVPGGAIAAFAALCPIAGIPTNQILGVYISVNTLCDMGATCVNVIGDLACSTVLKQTLHFDKKK
;
A
#
# COMPACT_ATOMS: atom_id res chain seq x y z
N MET A 1 -22.59 -29.21 -5.85
CA MET A 1 -22.40 -28.49 -4.56
C MET A 1 -21.11 -27.68 -4.69
N LYS A 2 -21.18 -26.35 -4.87
CA LYS A 2 -19.99 -25.46 -4.78
C LYS A 2 -19.47 -25.57 -3.35
N LYS A 3 -18.24 -26.09 -3.15
CA LYS A 3 -17.56 -26.00 -1.86
C LYS A 3 -17.57 -24.53 -1.46
N LYS A 4 -18.23 -24.17 -0.34
CA LYS A 4 -18.08 -22.84 0.27
C LYS A 4 -16.60 -22.68 0.58
N GLY A 5 -15.88 -21.90 -0.24
CA GLY A 5 -14.49 -21.60 -0.01
C GLY A 5 -14.34 -20.90 1.36
N TYR A 6 -13.26 -21.15 2.03
CA TYR A 6 -12.90 -20.49 3.27
C TYR A 6 -12.85 -18.96 3.04
N ASN A 7 -13.72 -18.22 3.75
CA ASN A 7 -13.78 -16.78 3.61
C ASN A 7 -12.77 -16.15 4.59
N ILE A 8 -11.57 -15.87 4.08
CA ILE A 8 -10.45 -15.29 4.86
C ILE A 8 -10.89 -13.99 5.54
N THR A 9 -11.63 -13.12 4.85
CA THR A 9 -12.10 -11.84 5.39
C THR A 9 -12.99 -12.05 6.62
N LEU A 10 -13.98 -12.97 6.52
CA LEU A 10 -14.81 -13.31 7.68
C LEU A 10 -13.97 -13.90 8.82
N GLY A 11 -13.01 -14.76 8.49
CA GLY A 11 -12.06 -15.33 9.46
C GLY A 11 -11.27 -14.25 10.20
N ILE A 12 -10.81 -13.20 9.51
CA ILE A 12 -10.09 -12.07 10.10
C ILE A 12 -10.99 -11.24 11.01
N PHE A 13 -12.24 -10.95 10.62
CA PHE A 13 -13.21 -10.26 11.50
C PHE A 13 -13.47 -11.04 12.80
N ILE A 14 -13.68 -12.34 12.69
CA ILE A 14 -13.85 -13.22 13.87
C ILE A 14 -12.60 -13.20 14.73
N ALA A 15 -11.41 -13.31 14.12
CA ALA A 15 -10.12 -13.30 14.80
C ALA A 15 -9.86 -11.98 15.54
N LEU A 16 -10.26 -10.85 14.94
CA LEU A 16 -10.16 -9.52 15.55
C LEU A 16 -11.00 -9.45 16.82
N ILE A 17 -12.29 -9.78 16.74
CA ILE A 17 -13.21 -9.75 17.89
C ILE A 17 -12.74 -10.73 18.97
N ALA A 18 -12.42 -11.97 18.59
CA ALA A 18 -11.93 -12.99 19.52
C ALA A 18 -10.60 -12.57 20.17
N GLY A 19 -9.68 -11.98 19.42
CA GLY A 19 -8.40 -11.49 19.92
C GLY A 19 -8.56 -10.40 20.97
N VAL A 20 -9.46 -9.43 20.75
CA VAL A 20 -9.78 -8.41 21.75
C VAL A 20 -10.32 -9.05 23.04
N ILE A 21 -11.32 -9.92 22.94
CA ILE A 21 -11.94 -10.57 24.11
C ILE A 21 -10.89 -11.39 24.88
N VAL A 22 -10.14 -12.24 24.17
CA VAL A 22 -9.13 -13.09 24.80
C VAL A 22 -8.01 -12.26 25.41
N GLY A 23 -7.56 -11.19 24.74
CA GLY A 23 -6.50 -10.32 25.25
C GLY A 23 -6.84 -9.62 26.57
N ILE A 24 -8.14 -9.34 26.85
CA ILE A 24 -8.58 -8.74 28.10
C ILE A 24 -8.50 -9.75 29.27
N ILE A 25 -8.78 -11.03 29.02
CA ILE A 25 -9.00 -12.03 30.08
C ILE A 25 -7.90 -13.08 30.18
N MET A 26 -6.96 -13.11 29.20
CA MET A 26 -5.96 -14.19 29.18
C MET A 26 -4.89 -14.04 30.28
N PRO A 27 -4.44 -15.17 30.85
CA PRO A 27 -3.33 -15.18 31.79
C PRO A 27 -1.99 -15.02 31.08
N GLU A 28 -0.91 -14.69 31.84
CA GLU A 28 0.43 -14.44 31.33
C GLU A 28 1.00 -15.60 30.47
N TRP A 29 0.79 -16.84 30.89
CA TRP A 29 1.26 -18.01 30.13
C TRP A 29 0.64 -18.08 28.71
N ALA A 30 -0.64 -17.71 28.60
CA ALA A 30 -1.33 -17.66 27.31
C ALA A 30 -0.80 -16.50 26.44
N ASN A 31 -0.51 -15.34 27.04
CA ASN A 31 0.16 -14.25 26.35
C ASN A 31 1.51 -14.66 25.81
N THR A 32 2.34 -15.38 26.61
CA THR A 32 3.64 -15.90 26.19
C THR A 32 3.50 -16.84 24.98
N ALA A 33 2.55 -17.77 25.01
CA ALA A 33 2.29 -18.69 23.90
C ALA A 33 1.82 -17.95 22.62
N LEU A 34 0.87 -17.01 22.76
CA LEU A 34 0.37 -16.24 21.61
C LEU A 34 1.42 -15.28 21.06
N SER A 35 2.30 -14.72 21.89
CA SER A 35 3.40 -13.88 21.41
C SER A 35 4.38 -14.64 20.50
N VAL A 36 4.60 -15.93 20.76
CA VAL A 36 5.41 -16.78 19.86
C VAL A 36 4.69 -16.97 18.52
N VAL A 37 3.39 -17.25 18.51
CA VAL A 37 2.60 -17.37 17.28
C VAL A 37 2.63 -16.06 16.48
N ALA A 38 2.39 -14.94 17.15
CA ALA A 38 2.46 -13.60 16.53
C ALA A 38 3.86 -13.33 15.93
N SER A 39 4.92 -13.65 16.67
CA SER A 39 6.31 -13.47 16.21
C SER A 39 6.62 -14.30 14.97
N ILE A 40 6.21 -15.58 14.93
CA ILE A 40 6.41 -16.45 13.76
C ILE A 40 5.65 -15.89 12.54
N TYR A 41 4.39 -15.49 12.73
CA TYR A 41 3.58 -14.90 11.66
C TYR A 41 4.21 -13.60 11.12
N MET A 42 4.64 -12.72 12.01
CA MET A 42 5.32 -11.47 11.62
C MET A 42 6.65 -11.72 10.92
N SER A 43 7.43 -12.71 11.37
CA SER A 43 8.70 -13.09 10.73
C SER A 43 8.47 -13.64 9.32
N ALA A 44 7.41 -14.45 9.13
CA ALA A 44 7.04 -14.95 7.81
C ALA A 44 6.66 -13.80 6.83
N LEU A 45 5.96 -12.78 7.31
CA LEU A 45 5.67 -11.60 6.49
C LEU A 45 6.93 -10.79 6.20
N LYS A 46 7.75 -10.50 7.21
CA LYS A 46 9.00 -9.73 7.08
C LYS A 46 9.96 -10.35 6.08
N MET A 47 10.06 -11.71 6.05
CA MET A 47 10.91 -12.45 5.11
C MET A 47 10.62 -12.09 3.66
N MET A 48 9.36 -11.73 3.34
CA MET A 48 8.95 -11.41 1.97
C MET A 48 9.07 -9.92 1.62
N ILE A 49 9.39 -9.03 2.58
CA ILE A 49 9.46 -7.59 2.34
C ILE A 49 10.45 -7.26 1.22
N PHE A 50 11.72 -7.67 1.39
CA PHE A 50 12.78 -7.30 0.46
C PHE A 50 12.61 -7.89 -0.94
N PRO A 51 12.40 -9.22 -1.10
CA PRO A 51 12.20 -9.80 -2.43
C PRO A 51 11.02 -9.17 -3.17
N LEU A 52 9.92 -8.92 -2.44
CA LEU A 52 8.71 -8.36 -3.04
C LEU A 52 8.90 -6.90 -3.43
N VAL A 53 9.39 -6.05 -2.52
CA VAL A 53 9.57 -4.61 -2.78
C VAL A 53 10.59 -4.39 -3.90
N PHE A 54 11.72 -5.08 -3.86
CA PHE A 54 12.75 -4.94 -4.90
C PHE A 54 12.22 -5.35 -6.27
N THR A 55 11.67 -6.57 -6.38
CA THR A 55 11.21 -7.10 -7.68
C THR A 55 10.02 -6.32 -8.24
N SER A 56 9.08 -5.92 -7.39
CA SER A 56 7.91 -5.14 -7.80
C SER A 56 8.29 -3.72 -8.24
N LEU A 57 9.22 -3.06 -7.53
CA LEU A 57 9.67 -1.72 -7.92
C LEU A 57 10.45 -1.77 -9.24
N VAL A 58 11.37 -2.74 -9.42
CA VAL A 58 12.05 -2.92 -10.72
C VAL A 58 11.04 -3.16 -11.85
N MET A 59 10.00 -3.98 -11.60
CA MET A 59 8.91 -4.20 -12.56
C MET A 59 8.18 -2.90 -12.88
N GLY A 60 7.84 -2.11 -11.87
CA GLY A 60 7.19 -0.82 -12.04
C GLY A 60 8.01 0.14 -12.89
N ILE A 61 9.31 0.26 -12.64
CA ILE A 61 10.22 1.14 -13.42
C ILE A 61 10.34 0.68 -14.88
N ILE A 62 10.49 -0.63 -15.12
CA ILE A 62 10.53 -1.18 -16.49
C ILE A 62 9.18 -0.92 -17.19
N GLY A 63 8.06 -1.16 -16.50
CA GLY A 63 6.73 -0.87 -17.00
C GLY A 63 6.54 0.59 -17.41
N ILE A 64 7.05 1.54 -16.63
CA ILE A 64 7.06 2.98 -16.96
C ILE A 64 7.80 3.23 -18.28
N GLY A 65 8.95 2.60 -18.50
CA GLY A 65 9.72 2.75 -19.74
C GLY A 65 8.98 2.20 -20.96
N ASP A 66 8.30 1.08 -20.82
CA ASP A 66 7.49 0.51 -21.89
C ASP A 66 6.26 1.35 -22.20
N ILE A 67 5.66 1.97 -21.18
CA ILE A 67 4.55 2.92 -21.34
C ILE A 67 4.97 4.16 -22.09
N ALA A 68 6.15 4.71 -21.82
CA ALA A 68 6.68 5.85 -22.58
C ALA A 68 6.79 5.53 -24.07
N LYS A 69 7.01 4.26 -24.44
CA LYS A 69 7.00 3.77 -25.83
C LYS A 69 5.59 3.64 -26.40
N THR A 70 4.55 3.45 -25.58
CA THR A 70 3.14 3.31 -26.03
C THR A 70 2.47 4.65 -26.38
N GLY A 71 3.21 5.75 -26.30
CA GLY A 71 2.78 7.06 -26.78
C GLY A 71 1.96 7.86 -25.78
N LYS A 72 1.05 8.72 -26.30
CA LYS A 72 0.37 9.74 -25.49
C LYS A 72 -0.49 9.16 -24.36
N VAL A 73 -1.15 8.03 -24.56
CA VAL A 73 -2.04 7.42 -23.54
C VAL A 73 -1.24 7.02 -22.30
N GLY A 74 -0.13 6.30 -22.50
CA GLY A 74 0.72 5.83 -21.40
C GLY A 74 1.33 6.99 -20.61
N LEU A 75 1.88 7.98 -21.30
CA LEU A 75 2.49 9.14 -20.64
C LEU A 75 1.47 9.94 -19.80
N HIS A 76 0.26 10.18 -20.34
CA HIS A 76 -0.76 10.91 -19.59
C HIS A 76 -1.29 10.09 -18.41
N ALA A 77 -1.45 8.78 -18.58
CA ALA A 77 -1.83 7.90 -17.46
C ALA A 77 -0.79 7.96 -16.33
N LEU A 78 0.49 7.88 -16.66
CA LEU A 78 1.58 7.97 -15.70
C LEU A 78 1.60 9.31 -14.95
N LEU A 79 1.42 10.42 -15.67
CA LEU A 79 1.38 11.75 -15.06
C LEU A 79 0.21 11.88 -14.09
N TRP A 80 -0.98 11.40 -14.47
CA TRP A 80 -2.15 11.39 -13.58
C TRP A 80 -1.87 10.53 -12.34
N TYR A 81 -1.43 9.28 -12.49
CA TYR A 81 -1.17 8.36 -11.39
C TYR A 81 -0.10 8.91 -10.42
N THR A 82 1.02 9.41 -10.95
CA THR A 82 2.09 9.97 -10.09
C THR A 82 1.61 11.23 -9.36
N GLY A 83 0.87 12.11 -10.05
CA GLY A 83 0.35 13.35 -9.48
C GLY A 83 -0.67 13.09 -8.37
N THR A 84 -1.63 12.19 -8.61
CA THR A 84 -2.64 11.81 -7.60
C THR A 84 -2.00 11.09 -6.43
N THR A 85 -1.03 10.19 -6.67
CA THR A 85 -0.31 9.49 -5.59
C THR A 85 0.49 10.45 -4.71
N ALA A 86 1.17 11.45 -5.28
CA ALA A 86 1.88 12.46 -4.51
C ALA A 86 0.93 13.28 -3.63
N LEU A 87 -0.22 13.69 -4.18
CA LEU A 87 -1.27 14.39 -3.44
C LEU A 87 -1.84 13.51 -2.32
N ALA A 88 -2.11 12.25 -2.61
CA ALA A 88 -2.60 11.25 -1.65
C ALA A 88 -1.63 11.06 -0.48
N SER A 89 -0.34 10.87 -0.79
CA SER A 89 0.71 10.75 0.22
C SER A 89 0.82 12.00 1.11
N GLY A 90 0.75 13.19 0.50
CA GLY A 90 0.77 14.47 1.23
C GLY A 90 -0.41 14.60 2.19
N LEU A 91 -1.63 14.25 1.75
CA LEU A 91 -2.82 14.25 2.61
C LEU A 91 -2.66 13.27 3.78
N GLY A 92 -2.13 12.07 3.52
CA GLY A 92 -1.88 11.06 4.55
C GLY A 92 -0.87 11.53 5.61
N LEU A 93 0.12 12.37 5.26
CA LEU A 93 1.06 12.96 6.22
C LEU A 93 0.45 14.09 7.04
N VAL A 94 -0.38 14.93 6.42
CA VAL A 94 -0.86 16.17 7.04
C VAL A 94 -2.09 15.95 7.91
N LEU A 95 -3.08 15.17 7.43
CA LEU A 95 -4.37 15.03 8.12
C LEU A 95 -4.26 14.43 9.54
N PRO A 96 -3.52 13.32 9.79
CA PRO A 96 -3.41 12.77 11.14
C PRO A 96 -2.77 13.75 12.13
N ARG A 97 -1.82 14.56 11.64
CA ARG A 97 -1.15 15.61 12.44
C ARG A 97 -2.14 16.71 12.81
N MET A 98 -2.95 17.18 11.87
CA MET A 98 -3.99 18.17 12.12
C MET A 98 -5.06 17.67 13.10
N LEU A 99 -5.42 16.39 13.01
CA LEU A 99 -6.40 15.75 13.89
C LEU A 99 -5.80 15.28 15.22
N HIS A 100 -4.50 15.49 15.44
CA HIS A 100 -3.76 15.06 16.63
C HIS A 100 -3.94 13.56 16.94
N LEU A 101 -4.08 12.73 15.91
CA LEU A 101 -4.25 11.28 16.07
C LEU A 101 -2.97 10.67 16.65
N GLY A 102 -3.13 9.76 17.61
CA GLY A 102 -2.01 9.10 18.28
C GLY A 102 -1.49 9.81 19.55
N LYS A 103 -1.89 11.07 19.83
CA LYS A 103 -1.38 11.83 20.98
C LYS A 103 -1.62 11.13 22.32
N ASN A 104 -2.68 10.37 22.46
CA ASN A 104 -3.03 9.61 23.67
C ASN A 104 -2.83 8.09 23.50
N ALA A 105 -2.20 7.65 22.40
CA ALA A 105 -1.91 6.23 22.20
C ALA A 105 -0.69 5.84 23.03
N HIS A 106 -0.91 5.08 24.09
CA HIS A 106 0.15 4.47 24.86
C HIS A 106 0.59 3.17 24.19
N ILE A 107 1.31 3.28 23.06
CA ILE A 107 1.96 2.11 22.49
C ILE A 107 3.18 1.85 23.35
N VAL A 108 3.12 0.81 24.18
CA VAL A 108 4.27 0.39 24.97
C VAL A 108 5.33 -0.15 24.02
N ALA A 109 6.26 0.73 23.69
CA ALA A 109 7.47 0.33 23.00
C ALA A 109 8.25 -0.63 23.91
N THR A 110 8.36 -1.88 23.50
CA THR A 110 9.29 -2.81 24.17
C THR A 110 10.67 -2.13 24.16
N LYS A 111 11.29 -1.98 25.34
CA LYS A 111 12.57 -1.29 25.53
C LYS A 111 13.74 -2.03 24.83
N THR A 112 13.64 -2.30 23.57
CA THR A 112 14.78 -2.62 22.73
C THR A 112 15.32 -1.27 22.29
N GLN A 113 16.50 -0.90 22.74
CA GLN A 113 17.23 0.27 22.22
C GLN A 113 17.42 0.04 20.72
N VAL A 114 16.48 0.55 19.95
CA VAL A 114 16.70 0.78 18.54
C VAL A 114 17.32 2.17 18.50
N GLU A 115 18.58 2.23 18.09
CA GLU A 115 19.15 3.50 17.67
C GLU A 115 18.18 4.06 16.64
N ALA A 116 17.45 5.10 17.03
CA ALA A 116 16.64 5.86 16.12
C ALA A 116 17.57 6.24 14.98
N ALA A 117 17.27 5.84 13.76
CA ALA A 117 17.99 6.31 12.60
C ALA A 117 17.88 7.84 12.67
N THR A 118 18.93 8.49 13.15
CA THR A 118 18.98 9.94 13.25
C THR A 118 18.95 10.45 11.82
N PHE A 119 17.85 11.08 11.44
CA PHE A 119 17.78 11.81 10.19
C PHE A 119 18.72 13.00 10.28
N ASN A 120 19.95 12.82 9.80
CA ASN A 120 21.02 13.81 9.85
C ASN A 120 20.84 14.95 8.83
N GLY A 121 19.66 15.06 8.23
CA GLY A 121 19.32 16.08 7.24
C GLY A 121 19.19 15.56 5.82
N LEU A 122 18.58 16.37 4.97
CA LEU A 122 18.31 16.03 3.56
C LEU A 122 19.61 15.74 2.79
N LEU A 123 20.70 16.47 3.09
CA LEU A 123 22.01 16.31 2.44
C LEU A 123 22.63 14.97 2.78
N ASP A 124 22.63 14.56 4.03
CA ASP A 124 23.17 13.25 4.45
C ASP A 124 22.37 12.10 3.87
N THR A 125 21.04 12.26 3.76
CA THR A 125 20.18 11.30 3.11
C THR A 125 20.52 11.15 1.62
N LEU A 126 20.73 12.28 0.92
CA LEU A 126 21.11 12.27 -0.50
C LEU A 126 22.51 11.68 -0.72
N GLN A 127 23.46 11.91 0.18
CA GLN A 127 24.80 11.33 0.09
C GLN A 127 24.80 9.80 0.29
N ASN A 128 23.91 9.30 1.14
CA ASN A 128 23.85 7.90 1.51
C ASN A 128 22.75 7.09 0.79
N ILE A 129 22.02 7.70 -0.15
CA ILE A 129 20.91 7.03 -0.86
C ILE A 129 21.40 5.91 -1.78
N ILE A 130 22.59 6.07 -2.37
CA ILE A 130 23.19 5.09 -3.26
C ILE A 130 24.04 4.12 -2.41
N PRO A 131 23.71 2.81 -2.40
CA PRO A 131 24.47 1.84 -1.62
C PRO A 131 25.85 1.61 -2.21
N SER A 132 26.91 1.66 -1.38
CA SER A 132 28.24 1.17 -1.75
C SER A 132 28.24 -0.35 -1.94
N ASN A 133 27.41 -1.06 -1.18
CA ASN A 133 27.21 -2.50 -1.25
C ASN A 133 25.70 -2.82 -1.21
N PRO A 134 25.07 -3.14 -2.35
CA PRO A 134 23.64 -3.47 -2.37
C PRO A 134 23.29 -4.69 -1.50
N VAL A 135 24.16 -5.70 -1.42
CA VAL A 135 23.89 -6.89 -0.61
C VAL A 135 23.84 -6.53 0.88
N GLU A 136 24.68 -5.63 1.33
CA GLU A 136 24.66 -5.12 2.69
C GLU A 136 23.37 -4.33 2.97
N ALA A 137 22.91 -3.52 2.01
CA ALA A 137 21.65 -2.80 2.13
C ALA A 137 20.45 -3.75 2.32
N PHE A 138 20.44 -4.89 1.61
CA PHE A 138 19.45 -5.95 1.82
C PHE A 138 19.59 -6.62 3.19
N ALA A 139 20.81 -6.96 3.61
CA ALA A 139 21.09 -7.68 4.86
C ALA A 139 20.78 -6.83 6.10
N THR A 140 21.10 -5.53 6.06
CA THR A 140 20.87 -4.58 7.15
C THR A 140 19.47 -4.00 7.17
N GLY A 141 18.72 -4.18 6.07
CA GLY A 141 17.37 -3.63 5.96
C GLY A 141 17.31 -2.13 5.64
N ASN A 142 18.36 -1.58 5.03
CA ASN A 142 18.38 -0.17 4.61
C ASN A 142 17.48 0.03 3.37
N MET A 143 16.18 0.25 3.63
CA MET A 143 15.17 0.32 2.57
C MET A 143 15.39 1.47 1.60
N LEU A 144 15.88 2.62 2.06
CA LEU A 144 16.14 3.75 1.16
C LEU A 144 17.18 3.36 0.09
N GLN A 145 18.24 2.68 0.50
CA GLN A 145 19.27 2.18 -0.43
C GLN A 145 18.74 1.06 -1.32
N VAL A 146 17.88 0.18 -0.80
CA VAL A 146 17.23 -0.88 -1.60
C VAL A 146 16.33 -0.27 -2.68
N LEU A 147 15.56 0.76 -2.35
CA LEU A 147 14.71 1.49 -3.32
C LEU A 147 15.56 2.17 -4.40
N ALA A 148 16.60 2.89 -4.01
CA ALA A 148 17.51 3.55 -4.96
C ALA A 148 18.17 2.53 -5.91
N PHE A 149 18.65 1.41 -5.36
CA PHE A 149 19.23 0.33 -6.16
C PHE A 149 18.21 -0.28 -7.13
N ALA A 150 16.98 -0.51 -6.70
CA ALA A 150 15.92 -1.02 -7.56
C ALA A 150 15.60 -0.08 -8.72
N VAL A 151 15.55 1.24 -8.46
CA VAL A 151 15.37 2.25 -9.52
C VAL A 151 16.53 2.22 -10.52
N ILE A 152 17.78 2.19 -10.05
CA ILE A 152 18.98 2.13 -10.91
C ILE A 152 18.94 0.87 -11.78
N ILE A 153 18.65 -0.29 -11.20
CA ILE A 153 18.53 -1.56 -11.95
C ILE A 153 17.41 -1.48 -12.99
N GLY A 154 16.23 -0.97 -12.62
CA GLY A 154 15.11 -0.82 -13.55
C GLY A 154 15.47 0.07 -14.75
N LEU A 155 16.11 1.22 -14.50
CA LEU A 155 16.58 2.12 -15.57
C LEU A 155 17.68 1.47 -16.43
N ALA A 156 18.59 0.72 -15.83
CA ALA A 156 19.63 -0.02 -16.57
C ALA A 156 19.01 -1.08 -17.49
N CYS A 157 18.02 -1.83 -17.01
CA CYS A 157 17.29 -2.80 -17.83
C CYS A 157 16.64 -2.14 -19.05
N LEU A 158 16.02 -0.97 -18.88
CA LEU A 158 15.44 -0.19 -19.98
C LEU A 158 16.51 0.26 -20.99
N ALA A 159 17.69 0.63 -20.52
CA ALA A 159 18.79 1.10 -21.38
C ALA A 159 19.40 -0.01 -22.22
N ILE A 160 19.60 -1.21 -21.66
CA ILE A 160 20.24 -2.35 -22.36
C ILE A 160 19.26 -3.24 -23.14
N GLN A 161 17.95 -2.99 -22.99
CA GLN A 161 16.85 -3.65 -23.72
C GLN A 161 16.91 -5.20 -23.65
N GLU A 162 16.87 -5.89 -24.78
CA GLU A 162 16.85 -7.37 -24.87
C GLU A 162 17.99 -8.06 -24.10
N LYS A 163 19.11 -7.38 -23.87
CA LYS A 163 20.20 -7.94 -23.05
C LYS A 163 19.82 -8.09 -21.58
N ALA A 164 18.78 -7.39 -21.11
CA ALA A 164 18.23 -7.52 -19.77
C ALA A 164 17.27 -8.70 -19.60
N ASP A 165 16.80 -9.33 -20.68
CA ASP A 165 15.74 -10.36 -20.62
C ASP A 165 16.02 -11.50 -19.64
N PRO A 166 17.25 -12.05 -19.53
CA PRO A 166 17.54 -13.09 -18.52
C PRO A 166 17.31 -12.61 -17.10
N PHE A 167 17.68 -11.37 -16.79
CA PHE A 167 17.44 -10.77 -15.47
C PHE A 167 15.95 -10.48 -15.25
N ILE A 168 15.25 -9.97 -16.25
CA ILE A 168 13.82 -9.68 -16.21
C ILE A 168 13.03 -10.96 -15.91
N ASN A 169 13.35 -12.07 -16.60
CA ASN A 169 12.73 -13.38 -16.39
C ASN A 169 13.02 -13.93 -14.97
N LEU A 170 14.25 -13.79 -14.47
CA LEU A 170 14.61 -14.18 -13.12
C LEU A 170 13.83 -13.35 -12.07
N ARG A 171 13.80 -12.02 -12.26
CA ARG A 171 13.07 -11.09 -11.40
C ARG A 171 11.57 -11.43 -11.37
N ASP A 172 10.95 -11.74 -12.53
CA ASP A 172 9.54 -12.17 -12.62
C ASP A 172 9.29 -13.46 -11.85
N SER A 173 10.20 -14.42 -11.95
CA SER A 173 10.12 -15.67 -11.20
C SER A 173 10.19 -15.42 -9.68
N ILE A 174 11.11 -14.57 -9.23
CA ILE A 174 11.24 -14.21 -7.80
C ILE A 174 9.95 -13.49 -7.32
N TYR A 175 9.41 -12.56 -8.12
CA TYR A 175 8.16 -11.87 -7.82
C TYR A 175 6.98 -12.84 -7.68
N GLN A 176 6.82 -13.76 -8.64
CA GLN A 176 5.74 -14.78 -8.61
C GLN A 176 5.88 -15.70 -7.39
N ILE A 177 7.09 -16.17 -7.09
CA ILE A 177 7.37 -17.00 -5.92
C ILE A 177 7.02 -16.23 -4.63
N SER A 178 7.46 -14.98 -4.52
CA SER A 178 7.19 -14.13 -3.35
C SER A 178 5.70 -13.89 -3.15
N THR A 179 4.99 -13.57 -4.23
CA THR A 179 3.53 -13.37 -4.23
C THR A 179 2.78 -14.66 -3.86
N PHE A 180 3.23 -15.82 -4.38
CA PHE A 180 2.68 -17.12 -4.00
C PHE A 180 2.86 -17.40 -2.52
N ILE A 181 4.07 -17.19 -1.97
CA ILE A 181 4.35 -17.38 -0.54
C ILE A 181 3.44 -16.47 0.31
N ILE A 182 3.35 -15.17 -0.02
CA ILE A 182 2.45 -14.23 0.68
C ILE A 182 1.01 -14.73 0.61
N SER A 183 0.54 -15.18 -0.55
CA SER A 183 -0.82 -15.71 -0.69
C SER A 183 -1.09 -16.90 0.23
N LYS A 184 -0.08 -17.74 0.49
CA LYS A 184 -0.19 -18.85 1.46
C LYS A 184 -0.15 -18.38 2.90
N ILE A 185 0.67 -17.38 3.21
CA ILE A 185 0.68 -16.74 4.54
C ILE A 185 -0.70 -16.12 4.83
N MET A 186 -1.36 -15.53 3.83
CA MET A 186 -2.69 -14.95 3.98
C MET A 186 -3.76 -15.97 4.40
N TYR A 187 -3.62 -17.27 4.11
CA TYR A 187 -4.55 -18.29 4.61
C TYR A 187 -4.46 -18.49 6.14
N VAL A 188 -3.30 -18.27 6.73
CA VAL A 188 -3.09 -18.36 8.18
C VAL A 188 -3.24 -17.00 8.87
N THR A 189 -3.50 -15.93 8.11
CA THR A 189 -3.68 -14.56 8.62
C THR A 189 -4.70 -14.46 9.75
N PRO A 190 -5.89 -15.11 9.75
CA PRO A 190 -6.79 -15.04 10.89
C PRO A 190 -6.15 -15.47 12.21
N PHE A 191 -5.34 -16.52 12.20
CA PHE A 191 -4.62 -16.97 13.40
C PHE A 191 -3.53 -15.99 13.81
N GLY A 192 -2.77 -15.45 12.84
CA GLY A 192 -1.75 -14.43 13.08
C GLY A 192 -2.36 -13.14 13.63
N VAL A 193 -3.46 -12.66 13.05
CA VAL A 193 -4.18 -11.46 13.51
C VAL A 193 -4.76 -11.68 14.91
N PHE A 194 -5.38 -12.83 15.17
CA PHE A 194 -5.85 -13.18 16.51
C PHE A 194 -4.74 -13.07 17.56
N ALA A 195 -3.59 -13.71 17.28
CA ALA A 195 -2.44 -13.69 18.19
C ALA A 195 -1.88 -12.27 18.38
N CYS A 196 -1.71 -11.49 17.29
CA CYS A 196 -1.24 -10.12 17.36
C CYS A 196 -2.18 -9.23 18.17
N ILE A 197 -3.49 -9.31 17.93
CA ILE A 197 -4.47 -8.48 18.64
C ILE A 197 -4.55 -8.86 20.10
N ALA A 198 -4.61 -10.16 20.42
CA ALA A 198 -4.66 -10.62 21.80
C ALA A 198 -3.44 -10.14 22.59
N THR A 199 -2.24 -10.25 22.04
CA THR A 199 -1.01 -9.78 22.69
C THR A 199 -0.96 -8.26 22.81
N VAL A 200 -1.36 -7.52 21.78
CA VAL A 200 -1.46 -6.05 21.82
C VAL A 200 -2.46 -5.60 22.87
N MET A 201 -3.63 -6.26 22.93
CA MET A 201 -4.67 -5.96 23.89
C MET A 201 -4.23 -6.22 25.33
N TYR A 202 -3.53 -7.35 25.57
CA TYR A 202 -2.96 -7.68 26.87
C TYR A 202 -1.93 -6.64 27.34
N SER A 203 -1.06 -6.19 26.41
CA SER A 203 0.05 -5.29 26.76
C SER A 203 -0.35 -3.82 26.84
N ASN A 204 -1.29 -3.36 25.99
CA ASN A 204 -1.61 -1.94 25.80
C ASN A 204 -3.05 -1.56 26.26
N GLY A 205 -3.90 -2.53 26.55
CA GLY A 205 -5.24 -2.31 27.06
C GLY A 205 -6.27 -1.82 26.03
N VAL A 206 -7.50 -1.56 26.53
CA VAL A 206 -8.67 -1.15 25.70
C VAL A 206 -8.47 0.20 25.03
N ASP A 207 -7.77 1.12 25.68
CA ASP A 207 -7.57 2.49 25.16
C ASP A 207 -6.83 2.49 23.82
N THR A 208 -5.85 1.60 23.63
CA THR A 208 -5.14 1.46 22.35
C THR A 208 -6.09 0.98 21.24
N MET A 209 -7.00 0.06 21.54
CA MET A 209 -7.99 -0.42 20.57
C MET A 209 -8.98 0.66 20.16
N LEU A 210 -9.45 1.46 21.13
CA LEU A 210 -10.33 2.60 20.83
C LEU A 210 -9.65 3.61 19.91
N GLN A 211 -8.37 3.88 20.13
CA GLN A 211 -7.59 4.78 19.27
C GLN A 211 -7.35 4.20 17.87
N LEU A 212 -7.06 2.91 17.75
CA LEU A 212 -7.00 2.24 16.44
C LEU A 212 -8.35 2.31 15.72
N GLY A 213 -9.45 2.19 16.43
CA GLY A 213 -10.81 2.40 15.89
C GLY A 213 -11.02 3.83 15.36
N GLN A 214 -10.57 4.85 16.11
CA GLN A 214 -10.64 6.25 15.69
C GLN A 214 -9.78 6.50 14.46
N VAL A 215 -8.56 5.94 14.44
CA VAL A 215 -7.65 6.01 13.28
C VAL A 215 -8.27 5.38 12.05
N LEU A 216 -8.85 4.19 12.20
CA LEU A 216 -9.52 3.49 11.11
C LEU A 216 -10.69 4.30 10.56
N LEU A 217 -11.53 4.87 11.43
CA LEU A 217 -12.63 5.75 11.02
C LEU A 217 -12.13 6.99 10.27
N ALA A 218 -11.12 7.69 10.81
CA ALA A 218 -10.55 8.86 10.18
C ALA A 218 -9.90 8.52 8.82
N LEU A 219 -9.25 7.35 8.72
CA LEU A 219 -8.67 6.85 7.48
C LEU A 219 -9.75 6.59 6.42
N TYR A 220 -10.86 5.93 6.78
CA TYR A 220 -11.96 5.68 5.86
C TYR A 220 -12.63 6.98 5.40
N ILE A 221 -12.82 7.94 6.30
CA ILE A 221 -13.30 9.28 5.92
C ILE A 221 -12.34 9.91 4.92
N THR A 222 -11.03 9.83 5.16
CA THR A 222 -10.01 10.36 4.25
C THR A 222 -10.06 9.68 2.88
N PHE A 223 -10.19 8.36 2.83
CA PHE A 223 -10.29 7.59 1.59
C PHE A 223 -11.47 8.04 0.73
N TYR A 224 -12.65 8.10 1.32
CA TYR A 224 -13.86 8.45 0.57
C TYR A 224 -13.92 9.94 0.23
N LEU A 225 -13.47 10.82 1.11
CA LEU A 225 -13.33 12.24 0.78
C LEU A 225 -12.35 12.45 -0.38
N TYR A 226 -11.21 11.75 -0.37
CA TYR A 226 -10.26 11.78 -1.47
C TYR A 226 -10.91 11.32 -2.77
N ALA A 227 -11.60 10.18 -2.75
CA ALA A 227 -12.29 9.65 -3.93
C ALA A 227 -13.34 10.63 -4.47
N PHE A 228 -14.19 11.20 -3.60
CA PHE A 228 -15.25 12.12 -4.04
C PHE A 228 -14.70 13.45 -4.52
N ILE A 229 -13.72 14.05 -3.82
CA ILE A 229 -13.20 15.37 -4.13
C ILE A 229 -12.21 15.28 -5.31
N ILE A 230 -11.22 14.41 -5.23
CA ILE A 230 -10.16 14.34 -6.24
C ILE A 230 -10.63 13.59 -7.47
N TYR A 231 -11.05 12.35 -7.36
CA TYR A 231 -11.49 11.58 -8.53
C TYR A 231 -12.83 12.08 -9.09
N GLY A 232 -13.78 12.43 -8.22
CA GLY A 232 -15.02 13.07 -8.66
C GLY A 232 -14.79 14.39 -9.37
N GLY A 233 -13.84 15.21 -8.87
CA GLY A 233 -13.40 16.44 -9.52
C GLY A 233 -12.71 16.17 -10.86
N MET A 234 -11.78 15.22 -10.93
CA MET A 234 -11.11 14.82 -12.18
C MET A 234 -12.11 14.39 -13.24
N VAL A 235 -13.04 13.52 -12.89
CA VAL A 235 -14.09 13.03 -13.80
C VAL A 235 -15.00 14.17 -14.27
N LYS A 236 -15.36 15.10 -13.39
CA LYS A 236 -16.22 16.26 -13.75
C LYS A 236 -15.50 17.23 -14.66
N PHE A 237 -14.30 17.69 -14.29
CA PHE A 237 -13.63 18.80 -14.97
C PHE A 237 -12.86 18.35 -16.21
N PHE A 238 -12.17 17.22 -16.13
CA PHE A 238 -11.33 16.72 -17.22
C PHE A 238 -12.01 15.60 -18.01
N GLY A 239 -12.74 14.69 -17.34
CA GLY A 239 -13.48 13.60 -17.97
C GLY A 239 -14.82 14.04 -18.58
N LYS A 240 -15.33 15.24 -18.23
CA LYS A 240 -16.63 15.78 -18.64
C LYS A 240 -17.78 14.77 -18.44
N TYR A 241 -17.69 13.96 -17.41
CA TYR A 241 -18.66 12.95 -17.04
C TYR A 241 -19.30 13.30 -15.69
N ASN A 242 -20.57 12.95 -15.48
CA ASN A 242 -21.26 13.22 -14.22
C ASN A 242 -20.67 12.38 -13.09
N PRO A 243 -20.11 12.97 -12.00
CA PRO A 243 -19.49 12.21 -10.92
C PRO A 243 -20.44 11.23 -10.23
N ILE A 244 -21.71 11.61 -9.99
CA ILE A 244 -22.70 10.75 -9.34
C ILE A 244 -22.96 9.52 -10.21
N GLN A 245 -23.10 9.73 -11.53
CA GLN A 245 -23.29 8.64 -12.47
C GLN A 245 -22.04 7.76 -12.53
N PHE A 246 -20.83 8.38 -12.56
CA PHE A 246 -19.57 7.67 -12.53
C PHE A 246 -19.49 6.69 -11.36
N PHE A 247 -19.72 7.15 -10.11
CA PHE A 247 -19.67 6.27 -8.95
C PHE A 247 -20.71 5.14 -9.00
N LYS A 248 -21.89 5.39 -9.56
CA LYS A 248 -22.90 4.33 -9.77
C LYS A 248 -22.43 3.30 -10.80
N ASP A 249 -21.81 3.74 -11.88
CA ASP A 249 -21.40 2.86 -12.99
C ASP A 249 -20.22 1.96 -12.59
N ILE A 250 -19.33 2.47 -11.74
CA ILE A 250 -18.14 1.72 -11.27
C ILE A 250 -18.36 0.95 -9.96
N ALA A 251 -19.52 1.11 -9.31
CA ALA A 251 -19.80 0.48 -8.03
C ALA A 251 -19.52 -1.03 -7.99
N PRO A 252 -19.82 -1.84 -9.04
CA PRO A 252 -19.50 -3.27 -9.05
C PRO A 252 -17.99 -3.53 -8.92
N ALA A 253 -17.14 -2.72 -9.57
CA ALA A 253 -15.68 -2.83 -9.48
C ALA A 253 -15.20 -2.44 -8.07
N GLY A 254 -15.66 -1.30 -7.53
CA GLY A 254 -15.32 -0.87 -6.19
C GLY A 254 -15.71 -1.88 -5.10
N LEU A 255 -16.93 -2.45 -5.19
CA LEU A 255 -17.39 -3.48 -4.24
C LEU A 255 -16.59 -4.79 -4.33
N ASN A 256 -16.20 -5.20 -5.55
CA ASN A 256 -15.34 -6.37 -5.71
C ASN A 256 -13.93 -6.12 -5.14
N ALA A 257 -13.37 -4.96 -5.40
CA ALA A 257 -12.07 -4.55 -4.86
C ALA A 257 -12.09 -4.52 -3.33
N PHE A 258 -13.14 -3.95 -2.74
CA PHE A 258 -13.34 -3.93 -1.29
C PHE A 258 -13.40 -5.34 -0.68
N GLY A 259 -14.11 -6.26 -1.33
CA GLY A 259 -14.27 -7.63 -0.81
C GLY A 259 -13.06 -8.53 -1.03
N THR A 260 -12.25 -8.26 -2.05
CA THR A 260 -11.11 -9.11 -2.43
C THR A 260 -9.75 -8.59 -1.97
N CYS A 261 -9.66 -7.30 -1.61
CA CYS A 261 -8.39 -6.61 -1.36
C CYS A 261 -7.39 -6.79 -2.51
N SER A 262 -7.88 -6.87 -3.77
CA SER A 262 -7.04 -7.12 -4.94
C SER A 262 -7.48 -6.29 -6.14
N SER A 263 -6.69 -5.28 -6.49
CA SER A 263 -6.89 -4.49 -7.71
C SER A 263 -6.75 -5.39 -8.94
N SER A 264 -5.76 -6.28 -8.96
CA SER A 264 -5.50 -7.20 -10.07
C SER A 264 -6.67 -8.16 -10.32
N ALA A 265 -7.25 -8.73 -9.26
CA ALA A 265 -8.43 -9.61 -9.38
C ALA A 265 -9.69 -8.85 -9.84
N THR A 266 -9.70 -7.53 -9.71
CA THR A 266 -10.84 -6.67 -10.08
C THR A 266 -10.77 -6.20 -11.54
N ILE A 267 -9.61 -6.30 -12.22
CA ILE A 267 -9.44 -5.84 -13.60
C ILE A 267 -10.57 -6.27 -14.55
N PRO A 268 -11.01 -7.55 -14.59
CA PRO A 268 -12.08 -7.95 -15.52
C PRO A 268 -13.41 -7.21 -15.27
N ILE A 269 -13.72 -6.89 -14.01
CA ILE A 269 -14.94 -6.15 -13.65
C ILE A 269 -14.78 -4.68 -13.99
N SER A 270 -13.59 -4.11 -13.75
CA SER A 270 -13.25 -2.74 -14.13
C SER A 270 -13.34 -2.53 -15.64
N LEU A 271 -12.81 -3.46 -16.44
CA LEU A 271 -12.94 -3.46 -17.91
C LEU A 271 -14.40 -3.43 -18.33
N LYS A 272 -15.24 -4.28 -17.74
CA LYS A 272 -16.67 -4.33 -18.02
C LYS A 272 -17.38 -3.02 -17.65
N CYS A 273 -17.11 -2.45 -16.48
CA CYS A 273 -17.68 -1.16 -16.07
C CYS A 273 -17.24 -0.04 -17.02
N ALA A 274 -15.97 0.01 -17.40
CA ALA A 274 -15.42 1.02 -18.28
C ALA A 274 -16.01 0.95 -19.69
N SER A 275 -16.08 -0.23 -20.29
CA SER A 275 -16.57 -0.41 -21.68
C SER A 275 -18.08 -0.31 -21.79
N GLU A 276 -18.83 -1.06 -20.97
CA GLU A 276 -20.29 -1.18 -21.13
C GLU A 276 -21.06 0.00 -20.53
N LYS A 277 -20.56 0.64 -19.45
CA LYS A 277 -21.30 1.69 -18.75
C LYS A 277 -20.81 3.08 -19.07
N ILE A 278 -19.47 3.27 -19.07
CA ILE A 278 -18.87 4.58 -19.34
C ILE A 278 -18.56 4.76 -20.83
N GLY A 279 -18.42 3.66 -21.58
CA GLY A 279 -18.10 3.67 -23.01
C GLY A 279 -16.67 4.09 -23.29
N ILE A 280 -15.71 3.67 -22.46
CA ILE A 280 -14.29 3.94 -22.68
C ILE A 280 -13.76 2.95 -23.71
N PRO A 281 -13.06 3.41 -24.78
CA PRO A 281 -12.47 2.55 -25.79
C PRO A 281 -11.48 1.52 -25.21
N GLU A 282 -11.42 0.32 -25.82
CA GLU A 282 -10.55 -0.76 -25.38
C GLU A 282 -9.07 -0.37 -25.48
N GLU A 283 -8.68 0.46 -26.44
CA GLU A 283 -7.32 0.96 -26.62
C GLU A 283 -6.82 1.76 -25.40
N ILE A 284 -7.72 2.34 -24.61
CA ILE A 284 -7.40 3.03 -23.37
C ILE A 284 -7.41 2.04 -22.22
N THR A 285 -8.50 1.27 -22.07
CA THR A 285 -8.74 0.45 -20.89
C THR A 285 -7.80 -0.75 -20.78
N SER A 286 -7.42 -1.34 -21.92
CA SER A 286 -6.45 -2.44 -21.98
C SER A 286 -5.06 -2.06 -21.47
N LEU A 287 -4.70 -0.77 -21.54
CA LEU A 287 -3.45 -0.24 -21.01
C LEU A 287 -3.62 0.33 -19.60
N THR A 288 -4.60 1.21 -19.40
CA THR A 288 -4.69 1.99 -18.16
C THR A 288 -5.10 1.16 -16.95
N LEU A 289 -6.04 0.22 -17.09
CA LEU A 289 -6.53 -0.56 -15.94
C LEU A 289 -5.50 -1.57 -15.42
N PRO A 290 -4.81 -2.38 -16.25
CA PRO A 290 -3.72 -3.21 -15.74
C PRO A 290 -2.57 -2.41 -15.16
N LEU A 291 -2.26 -1.25 -15.77
CA LEU A 291 -1.23 -0.34 -15.29
C LEU A 291 -1.61 0.27 -13.95
N GLY A 292 -2.83 0.79 -13.82
CA GLY A 292 -3.33 1.38 -12.59
C GLY A 292 -3.32 0.38 -11.43
N ALA A 293 -3.73 -0.86 -11.70
CA ALA A 293 -3.69 -1.93 -10.70
C ALA A 293 -2.29 -2.22 -10.10
N THR A 294 -1.23 -1.67 -10.68
CA THR A 294 0.17 -1.83 -10.22
C THR A 294 0.86 -0.53 -9.85
N ILE A 295 0.47 0.59 -10.43
CA ILE A 295 1.15 1.89 -10.26
C ILE A 295 0.29 2.89 -9.49
N ASN A 296 -1.03 2.85 -9.68
CA ASN A 296 -1.95 3.80 -9.07
C ASN A 296 -2.42 3.31 -7.69
N MET A 297 -1.56 3.43 -6.69
CA MET A 297 -1.85 3.00 -5.32
C MET A 297 -2.10 4.19 -4.39
N ASP A 298 -2.95 5.13 -4.81
CA ASP A 298 -3.21 6.39 -4.09
C ASP A 298 -3.69 6.16 -2.66
N ALA A 299 -4.69 5.30 -2.47
CA ALA A 299 -5.22 5.05 -1.14
C ALA A 299 -4.27 4.21 -0.28
N VAL A 300 -3.45 3.33 -0.87
CA VAL A 300 -2.34 2.70 -0.15
C VAL A 300 -1.32 3.76 0.28
N SER A 301 -1.06 4.76 -0.56
CA SER A 301 -0.16 5.89 -0.20
C SER A 301 -0.74 6.76 0.91
N ILE A 302 -2.07 7.03 0.91
CA ILE A 302 -2.74 7.64 2.05
C ILE A 302 -2.55 6.78 3.28
N LEU A 303 -2.86 5.48 3.21
CA LEU A 303 -2.76 4.53 4.32
C LEU A 303 -1.35 4.54 4.94
N MET A 304 -0.32 4.36 4.12
CA MET A 304 1.06 4.31 4.60
C MET A 304 1.47 5.61 5.29
N SER A 305 1.26 6.75 4.64
CA SER A 305 1.59 8.07 5.19
C SER A 305 0.79 8.39 6.45
N PHE A 306 -0.48 8.03 6.47
CA PHE A 306 -1.39 8.22 7.60
C PHE A 306 -0.92 7.43 8.83
N MET A 307 -0.60 6.15 8.63
CA MET A 307 -0.13 5.28 9.71
C MET A 307 1.28 5.66 10.18
N ILE A 308 2.17 6.09 9.28
CA ILE A 308 3.49 6.66 9.67
C ILE A 308 3.30 7.85 10.60
N THR A 309 2.43 8.80 10.25
CA THR A 309 2.19 9.99 11.07
C THR A 309 1.53 9.64 12.41
N PHE A 310 0.57 8.72 12.40
CA PHE A 310 -0.06 8.21 13.61
C PHE A 310 0.95 7.56 14.56
N PHE A 311 1.75 6.62 14.07
CA PHE A 311 2.74 5.93 14.91
C PHE A 311 3.86 6.85 15.37
N ALA A 312 4.31 7.78 14.54
CA ALA A 312 5.28 8.79 14.96
C ALA A 312 4.73 9.60 16.14
N THR A 313 3.48 10.09 16.04
CA THR A 313 2.83 10.83 17.12
C THR A 313 2.68 9.97 18.38
N ALA A 314 2.25 8.71 18.23
CA ALA A 314 2.05 7.79 19.35
C ALA A 314 3.36 7.42 20.08
N LEU A 315 4.48 7.42 19.38
CA LEU A 315 5.82 7.15 19.93
C LEU A 315 6.56 8.43 20.37
N GLY A 316 5.94 9.61 20.20
CA GLY A 316 6.59 10.89 20.53
C GLY A 316 7.72 11.28 19.57
N ILE A 317 7.74 10.71 18.35
CA ILE A 317 8.71 11.01 17.29
C ILE A 317 8.22 12.23 16.51
N ASP A 318 8.98 13.31 16.49
CA ASP A 318 8.65 14.48 15.67
C ASP A 318 9.17 14.30 14.25
N LEU A 319 8.24 14.27 13.28
CA LEU A 319 8.57 14.23 11.86
C LEU A 319 8.93 15.63 11.39
N SER A 320 10.21 15.89 11.16
CA SER A 320 10.66 17.14 10.54
C SER A 320 10.08 17.28 9.11
N ILE A 321 10.03 18.50 8.60
CA ILE A 321 9.59 18.75 7.22
C ILE A 321 10.45 17.97 6.23
N GLY A 322 11.77 17.90 6.46
CA GLY A 322 12.67 17.10 5.63
C GLY A 322 12.32 15.61 5.63
N THR A 323 12.05 15.04 6.82
CA THR A 323 11.58 13.65 6.95
C THR A 323 10.26 13.44 6.21
N MET A 324 9.29 14.35 6.35
CA MET A 324 8.01 14.25 5.66
C MET A 324 8.17 14.27 4.13
N VAL A 325 9.03 15.13 3.59
CA VAL A 325 9.34 15.17 2.15
C VAL A 325 10.00 13.88 1.70
N THR A 326 10.94 13.33 2.46
CA THR A 326 11.58 12.05 2.15
C THR A 326 10.58 10.90 2.19
N VAL A 327 9.74 10.84 3.22
CA VAL A 327 8.65 9.84 3.34
C VAL A 327 7.70 9.96 2.16
N LEU A 328 7.30 11.18 1.76
CA LEU A 328 6.44 11.40 0.60
C LEU A 328 7.06 10.85 -0.68
N ALA A 329 8.32 11.22 -0.96
CA ALA A 329 9.02 10.78 -2.16
C ALA A 329 9.19 9.25 -2.20
N CYS A 330 9.61 8.65 -1.09
CA CYS A 330 9.75 7.19 -0.98
C CYS A 330 8.40 6.48 -1.06
N ASN A 331 7.34 7.07 -0.50
CA ASN A 331 5.99 6.52 -0.57
C ASN A 331 5.46 6.49 -2.02
N VAL A 332 5.70 7.53 -2.80
CA VAL A 332 5.37 7.56 -4.24
C VAL A 332 6.11 6.44 -4.99
N LEU A 333 7.41 6.23 -4.71
CA LEU A 333 8.17 5.13 -5.31
C LEU A 333 7.65 3.76 -4.86
N LEU A 334 7.38 3.60 -3.57
CA LEU A 334 6.83 2.35 -3.03
C LEU A 334 5.44 2.04 -3.58
N SER A 335 4.61 3.05 -3.82
CA SER A 335 3.28 2.86 -4.42
C SER A 335 3.38 2.25 -5.82
N ILE A 336 4.36 2.68 -6.63
CA ILE A 336 4.64 2.12 -7.96
C ILE A 336 5.04 0.63 -7.86
N GLY A 337 5.72 0.25 -6.77
CA GLY A 337 6.17 -1.12 -6.52
C GLY A 337 5.23 -1.96 -5.65
N THR A 338 4.12 -1.41 -5.17
CA THR A 338 3.22 -2.18 -4.31
C THR A 338 2.34 -3.11 -5.15
N PRO A 339 2.41 -4.45 -4.94
CA PRO A 339 1.61 -5.36 -5.74
C PRO A 339 0.12 -5.25 -5.40
N GLY A 340 -0.75 -5.27 -6.42
CA GLY A 340 -2.21 -5.19 -6.28
C GLY A 340 -2.85 -6.50 -5.77
N VAL A 341 -2.26 -7.10 -4.73
CA VAL A 341 -2.71 -8.34 -4.08
C VAL A 341 -2.84 -8.14 -2.57
N PRO A 342 -3.68 -8.93 -1.87
CA PRO A 342 -3.85 -8.79 -0.43
C PRO A 342 -2.51 -8.84 0.33
N GLY A 343 -2.32 -7.91 1.26
CA GLY A 343 -1.12 -7.83 2.09
C GLY A 343 0.08 -7.11 1.45
N GLY A 344 0.01 -6.66 0.19
CA GLY A 344 1.09 -5.91 -0.47
C GLY A 344 1.47 -4.63 0.30
N ALA A 345 0.50 -3.94 0.87
CA ALA A 345 0.71 -2.74 1.67
C ALA A 345 1.55 -2.97 2.94
N ILE A 346 1.55 -4.19 3.51
CA ILE A 346 2.33 -4.51 4.72
C ILE A 346 3.83 -4.38 4.44
N ALA A 347 4.28 -4.93 3.32
CA ALA A 347 5.69 -4.86 2.93
C ALA A 347 6.13 -3.41 2.67
N ALA A 348 5.31 -2.64 1.96
CA ALA A 348 5.59 -1.23 1.66
C ALA A 348 5.58 -0.37 2.93
N PHE A 349 4.64 -0.57 3.86
CA PHE A 349 4.62 0.13 5.14
C PHE A 349 5.86 -0.20 5.99
N ALA A 350 6.20 -1.48 6.11
CA ALA A 350 7.39 -1.90 6.86
C ALA A 350 8.70 -1.32 6.28
N ALA A 351 8.73 -1.13 4.94
CA ALA A 351 9.81 -0.47 4.24
C ALA A 351 9.90 1.03 4.54
N LEU A 352 8.76 1.68 4.72
CA LEU A 352 8.67 3.12 4.96
C LEU A 352 9.01 3.52 6.41
N CYS A 353 8.74 2.64 7.38
CA CYS A 353 8.97 2.90 8.81
C CYS A 353 10.40 3.36 9.14
N PRO A 354 11.47 2.67 8.71
CA PRO A 354 12.84 3.11 9.01
C PRO A 354 13.18 4.47 8.42
N ILE A 355 12.60 4.79 7.24
CA ILE A 355 12.78 6.08 6.56
C ILE A 355 12.20 7.23 7.41
N ALA A 356 11.11 6.95 8.12
CA ALA A 356 10.49 7.88 9.07
C ALA A 356 11.13 7.86 10.48
N GLY A 357 12.17 7.06 10.71
CA GLY A 357 12.78 6.87 12.03
C GLY A 357 11.90 6.06 13.00
N ILE A 358 10.95 5.28 12.50
CA ILE A 358 10.01 4.52 13.31
C ILE A 358 10.49 3.06 13.48
N PRO A 359 10.58 2.55 14.72
CA PRO A 359 11.03 1.19 14.98
C PRO A 359 9.99 0.16 14.51
N THR A 360 10.19 -0.40 13.32
CA THR A 360 9.26 -1.32 12.66
C THR A 360 8.85 -2.50 13.56
N ASN A 361 9.79 -3.04 14.35
CA ASN A 361 9.53 -4.20 15.20
C ASN A 361 8.48 -3.94 16.28
N GLN A 362 8.33 -2.69 16.72
CA GLN A 362 7.42 -2.33 17.80
C GLN A 362 6.00 -2.09 17.29
N ILE A 363 5.84 -1.60 16.07
CA ILE A 363 4.54 -1.17 15.55
C ILE A 363 3.93 -2.12 14.52
N LEU A 364 4.75 -2.97 13.88
CA LEU A 364 4.29 -3.81 12.78
C LEU A 364 3.17 -4.78 13.21
N GLY A 365 3.23 -5.31 14.43
CA GLY A 365 2.16 -6.15 14.97
C GLY A 365 0.83 -5.41 15.11
N VAL A 366 0.88 -4.16 15.60
CA VAL A 366 -0.29 -3.28 15.72
C VAL A 366 -0.85 -2.94 14.33
N TYR A 367 0.04 -2.58 13.38
CA TYR A 367 -0.37 -2.29 12.00
C TYR A 367 -1.04 -3.50 11.33
N ILE A 368 -0.41 -4.67 11.41
CA ILE A 368 -0.93 -5.91 10.80
C ILE A 368 -2.32 -6.26 11.34
N SER A 369 -2.57 -5.99 12.63
CA SER A 369 -3.85 -6.30 13.27
C SER A 369 -5.03 -5.59 12.62
N VAL A 370 -4.83 -4.39 12.07
CA VAL A 370 -5.87 -3.58 11.41
C VAL A 370 -5.71 -3.51 9.89
N ASN A 371 -4.57 -3.98 9.35
CA ASN A 371 -4.21 -3.81 7.94
C ASN A 371 -5.28 -4.31 6.97
N THR A 372 -5.89 -5.47 7.24
CA THR A 372 -6.90 -6.01 6.31
C THR A 372 -8.10 -5.09 6.19
N LEU A 373 -8.55 -4.48 7.29
CA LEU A 373 -9.64 -3.51 7.26
C LEU A 373 -9.23 -2.27 6.47
N CYS A 374 -7.99 -1.79 6.66
CA CYS A 374 -7.45 -0.68 5.91
C CYS A 374 -7.35 -0.99 4.42
N ASP A 375 -6.87 -2.20 4.07
CA ASP A 375 -6.63 -2.66 2.71
C ASP A 375 -7.93 -2.80 1.89
N MET A 376 -9.04 -3.21 2.53
CA MET A 376 -10.37 -3.25 1.91
C MET A 376 -10.76 -1.87 1.36
N GLY A 377 -10.68 -0.83 2.19
CA GLY A 377 -10.99 0.54 1.79
C GLY A 377 -10.00 1.09 0.78
N ALA A 378 -8.71 0.88 1.00
CA ALA A 378 -7.65 1.34 0.11
C ALA A 378 -7.78 0.73 -1.29
N THR A 379 -7.98 -0.58 -1.40
CA THR A 379 -8.11 -1.26 -2.70
C THR A 379 -9.35 -0.77 -3.46
N CYS A 380 -10.46 -0.55 -2.76
CA CYS A 380 -11.67 0.03 -3.36
C CYS A 380 -11.35 1.38 -4.01
N VAL A 381 -10.69 2.27 -3.30
CA VAL A 381 -10.39 3.63 -3.76
C VAL A 381 -9.32 3.63 -4.86
N ASN A 382 -8.32 2.74 -4.81
CA ASN A 382 -7.34 2.58 -5.90
C ASN A 382 -8.04 2.22 -7.22
N VAL A 383 -8.95 1.23 -7.21
CA VAL A 383 -9.71 0.82 -8.40
C VAL A 383 -10.62 1.94 -8.92
N ILE A 384 -11.19 2.76 -8.03
CA ILE A 384 -11.92 3.97 -8.42
C ILE A 384 -11.00 4.94 -9.17
N GLY A 385 -9.77 5.13 -8.70
CA GLY A 385 -8.76 5.99 -9.33
C GLY A 385 -8.36 5.51 -10.72
N ASP A 386 -8.19 4.19 -10.92
CA ASP A 386 -7.89 3.59 -12.23
C ASP A 386 -8.97 3.94 -13.26
N LEU A 387 -10.23 3.79 -12.86
CA LEU A 387 -11.39 4.08 -13.70
C LEU A 387 -11.57 5.60 -13.93
N ALA A 388 -11.26 6.42 -12.92
CA ALA A 388 -11.30 7.88 -13.05
C ALA A 388 -10.26 8.38 -14.06
N CYS A 389 -9.02 7.88 -13.98
CA CYS A 389 -7.97 8.19 -14.94
C CYS A 389 -8.36 7.77 -16.35
N SER A 390 -8.86 6.54 -16.53
CA SER A 390 -9.33 6.05 -17.83
C SER A 390 -10.44 6.93 -18.41
N THR A 391 -11.37 7.39 -17.58
CA THR A 391 -12.47 8.31 -17.97
C THR A 391 -11.93 9.67 -18.41
N VAL A 392 -10.93 10.20 -17.72
CA VAL A 392 -10.25 11.47 -18.08
C VAL A 392 -9.54 11.33 -19.42
N LEU A 393 -8.81 10.23 -19.61
CA LEU A 393 -8.03 10.00 -20.85
C LEU A 393 -8.92 9.83 -22.08
N LYS A 394 -10.08 9.17 -21.93
CA LYS A 394 -11.08 9.10 -23.01
C LYS A 394 -11.38 10.50 -23.57
N GLN A 395 -11.61 11.47 -22.70
CA GLN A 395 -12.00 12.83 -23.11
C GLN A 395 -10.80 13.67 -23.55
N THR A 396 -9.69 13.64 -22.81
CA THR A 396 -8.53 14.51 -23.07
C THR A 396 -7.77 14.13 -24.35
N LEU A 397 -7.77 12.86 -24.73
CA LEU A 397 -7.12 12.36 -25.94
C LEU A 397 -8.04 12.29 -27.16
N HIS A 398 -9.27 12.78 -27.05
CA HIS A 398 -10.23 12.92 -28.14
C HIS A 398 -10.56 11.61 -28.89
N PHE A 399 -10.57 10.48 -28.19
CA PHE A 399 -10.92 9.19 -28.78
C PHE A 399 -12.40 9.10 -29.23
N ASP A 400 -13.28 10.03 -28.79
CA ASP A 400 -14.69 10.11 -29.20
C ASP A 400 -14.89 10.58 -30.66
N LYS A 401 -13.82 10.93 -31.41
CA LYS A 401 -13.93 11.53 -32.75
C LYS A 401 -13.66 10.57 -33.93
N LYS A 402 -13.58 9.27 -33.72
CA LYS A 402 -13.65 8.31 -34.82
C LYS A 402 -15.05 7.68 -34.85
N LYS A 403 -15.96 8.36 -35.53
CA LYS A 403 -17.11 7.72 -36.20
C LYS A 403 -16.70 7.22 -37.57
#